data_2128cc055d6fa8a35ed38852346915e2
#
_entry.id   2128cc055d6fa8a35ed38852346915e2
#
_cell.length_a   1.000
_cell.length_b   1.000
_cell.length_c   1.000
_cell.angle_alpha   90.00
_cell.angle_beta   90.00
_cell.angle_gamma   90.00
#
_symmetry.space_group_name_H-M   'P 1'
#
loop_
_entity.id
_entity.type
_entity.pdbx_description
1 polymer ?
#
loop_
_entity_poly.entity_id
_entity_poly.type
_entity_poly.pdbx_seq_one_letter_code
_entity_poly.pdbx_strand_id
1 'polypeptide(L)' 'MGRIIVEELATLASLALFLGMVAIWAQVIATL' A
#
# COMPACT_ATOMS: atom_id res chain seq x y z
N MET A 1 4.64 -23.84 6.57
CA MET A 1 4.48 -23.90 5.14
C MET A 1 3.62 -22.78 4.58
N GLY A 2 2.53 -22.40 5.20
CA GLY A 2 1.78 -21.25 4.76
C GLY A 2 2.39 -19.90 5.11
N ARG A 3 3.48 -19.91 5.86
CA ARG A 3 4.08 -18.69 6.38
C ARG A 3 4.70 -17.81 5.30
N ILE A 4 5.32 -18.44 4.31
CA ILE A 4 5.93 -17.69 3.21
C ILE A 4 4.85 -16.95 2.42
N ILE A 5 3.71 -17.59 2.22
CA ILE A 5 2.58 -16.99 1.52
C ILE A 5 2.02 -15.81 2.31
N VAL A 6 1.87 -16.00 3.62
CA VAL A 6 1.36 -14.95 4.51
C VAL A 6 2.31 -13.75 4.53
N GLU A 7 3.60 -14.01 4.63
CA GLU A 7 4.60 -12.95 4.62
C GLU A 7 4.59 -12.17 3.31
N GLU A 8 4.47 -12.89 2.21
CA GLU A 8 4.43 -12.27 0.89
C GLU A 8 3.15 -11.44 0.72
N LEU A 9 2.02 -11.96 1.16
CA LEU A 9 0.77 -11.22 1.10
C LEU A 9 0.81 -9.98 1.97
N ALA A 10 1.39 -10.07 3.16
CA ALA A 10 1.52 -8.94 4.06
C ALA A 10 2.37 -7.84 3.43
N THR A 11 3.46 -8.21 2.77
CA THR A 11 4.32 -7.25 2.09
C THR A 11 3.58 -6.53 0.98
N LEU A 12 2.85 -7.30 0.16
CA LEU A 12 2.09 -6.73 -0.94
C LEU A 12 0.96 -5.82 -0.44
N ALA A 13 0.28 -6.23 0.63
CA ALA A 13 -0.78 -5.44 1.21
C ALA A 13 -0.24 -4.12 1.77
N SER A 14 0.89 -4.16 2.44
CA SER A 14 1.53 -2.96 2.98
C SER A 14 1.94 -2.01 1.87
N LEU A 15 2.49 -2.55 0.79
CA LEU A 15 2.88 -1.75 -0.36
C LEU A 15 1.66 -1.09 -1.01
N ALA A 16 0.58 -1.85 -1.15
CA ALA A 16 -0.66 -1.32 -1.73
C ALA A 16 -1.24 -0.19 -0.88
N LEU A 17 -1.24 -0.37 0.44
CA LEU A 17 -1.71 0.66 1.37
C LEU A 17 -0.84 1.92 1.30
N PHE A 18 0.45 1.73 1.21
CA PHE A 18 1.38 2.85 1.11
C PHE A 18 1.13 3.65 -0.18
N LEU A 19 1.04 2.95 -1.30
CA LEU A 19 0.77 3.60 -2.58
C LEU A 19 -0.59 4.27 -2.61
N GLY A 20 -1.60 3.66 -1.99
CA GLY A 20 -2.91 4.26 -1.86
C GLY A 20 -2.88 5.57 -1.08
N MET A 21 -2.12 5.61 0.00
CA MET A 21 -1.98 6.82 0.79
C MET A 21 -1.29 7.93 -0.03
N VAL A 22 -0.22 7.58 -0.72
CA VAL A 22 0.49 8.54 -1.58
C VAL A 22 -0.45 9.09 -2.65
N ALA A 23 -1.27 8.23 -3.24
CA ALA A 23 -2.21 8.65 -4.29
C ALA A 23 -3.25 9.64 -3.75
N ILE A 24 -3.77 9.38 -2.56
CA ILE A 24 -4.75 10.27 -1.92
C ILE A 24 -4.11 11.63 -1.62
N TRP A 25 -2.93 11.62 -1.04
CA TRP A 25 -2.22 12.87 -0.73
C TRP A 25 -1.87 13.65 -1.99
N ALA A 26 -1.52 12.93 -3.06
CA ALA A 26 -1.23 13.59 -4.33
C ALA A 26 -2.45 14.35 -4.85
N GLN A 27 -3.65 13.78 -4.71
CA GLN A 27 -4.89 14.46 -5.10
C GLN A 27 -5.17 15.69 -4.24
N VAL A 28 -4.96 15.56 -2.92
CA VAL A 28 -5.16 16.67 -1.99
C VAL A 28 -4.26 17.86 -2.36
N ILE A 29 -3.00 17.58 -2.63
CA ILE A 29 -2.03 18.61 -3.00
C ILE A 29 -2.40 19.21 -4.36
N ALA A 30 -2.85 18.41 -5.29
CA ALA A 30 -3.22 18.88 -6.62
C ALA A 30 -4.41 19.83 -6.62
N THR A 31 -5.29 19.71 -5.63
CA THR A 31 -6.47 20.58 -5.53
C THR A 31 -6.27 21.76 -4.58
N LEU A 32 -5.11 21.84 -3.98
CA LEU A 32 -4.75 23.00 -3.17
C LEU A 32 -4.27 24.13 -4.07
#